data_a3b9ca7348db4d6500f66a2f7146a448
#
_entry.id   a3b9ca7348db4d6500f66a2f7146a448
#
_cell.length_a   1.000
_cell.length_b   1.000
_cell.length_c   1.000
_cell.angle_alpha   90.00
_cell.angle_beta   90.00
_cell.angle_gamma   90.00
#
_symmetry.space_group_name_H-M   'P 1'
#
loop_
_entity.id
_entity.type
_entity.pdbx_description
1 polymer ?
#
loop_
_entity_poly.entity_id
_entity_poly.type
_entity_poly.pdbx_seq_one_letter_code
_entity_poly.pdbx_strand_id
1 'polypeptide(L)'
;KNSIIQEQIIKVDGVAEARRFFNIPFAAVEEALSNAVYHKGYDVREPIEVRVEPDRMIIVSHPGADRSISQEGLREYRVFSRRYRNRRIGEFLKEMHLTEGRNTGFRKIRNALRNNGSPEPLFETDEERTYFATTLFFHPDFVKTGIDDSQNDNENDIENDNVIKVLNKNERVIFEVIRRNPDLSADQIAGLAEVSKSTVSRTIKKLKDKGLIRRCGSDRKGTWEILK
;
A
#
# COMPACT_ATOMS: atom_id res chain seq x y z
N LYS A 1 12.47 -0.53 -16.37
CA LYS A 1 11.23 0.28 -16.48
C LYS A 1 10.28 -0.25 -15.39
N ASN A 2 10.17 0.45 -14.28
CA ASN A 2 9.19 0.11 -13.26
C ASN A 2 7.81 0.50 -13.77
N SER A 3 7.01 -0.49 -14.19
CA SER A 3 5.59 -0.28 -14.48
C SER A 3 4.82 -0.23 -13.17
N ILE A 4 3.91 0.74 -13.00
CA ILE A 4 3.04 0.84 -11.83
C ILE A 4 2.11 -0.39 -11.75
N ILE A 5 1.68 -0.89 -12.90
CA ILE A 5 0.85 -2.10 -12.99
C ILE A 5 1.78 -3.27 -13.32
N GLN A 6 1.78 -4.27 -12.45
CA GLN A 6 2.67 -5.42 -12.53
C GLN A 6 1.86 -6.71 -12.47
N GLU A 7 2.18 -7.66 -13.36
CA GLU A 7 1.60 -9.00 -13.36
C GLU A 7 2.47 -9.94 -12.54
N GLN A 8 1.84 -10.77 -11.72
CA GLN A 8 2.49 -11.88 -11.04
C GLN A 8 1.94 -13.22 -11.52
N ILE A 9 2.84 -14.18 -11.65
CA ILE A 9 2.53 -15.56 -12.05
C ILE A 9 3.07 -16.50 -10.97
N ILE A 10 2.15 -17.12 -10.23
CA ILE A 10 2.53 -18.10 -9.20
C ILE A 10 2.24 -19.52 -9.71
N LYS A 11 3.28 -20.36 -9.72
CA LYS A 11 3.12 -21.79 -9.95
C LYS A 11 2.78 -22.44 -8.61
N VAL A 12 1.69 -23.19 -8.59
CA VAL A 12 1.29 -23.99 -7.43
C VAL A 12 1.72 -25.42 -7.68
N ASP A 13 2.51 -25.99 -6.76
CA ASP A 13 2.97 -27.37 -6.87
C ASP A 13 1.80 -28.34 -6.94
N GLY A 14 1.85 -29.25 -7.93
CA GLY A 14 0.78 -30.24 -8.16
C GLY A 14 -0.40 -29.75 -8.99
N VAL A 15 -0.42 -28.49 -9.45
CA VAL A 15 -1.44 -27.94 -10.34
C VAL A 15 -0.81 -27.55 -11.68
N ALA A 16 -1.40 -28.04 -12.78
CA ALA A 16 -0.87 -27.77 -14.13
C ALA A 16 -0.98 -26.29 -14.54
N GLU A 17 -1.94 -25.54 -13.97
CA GLU A 17 -2.20 -24.16 -14.30
C GLU A 17 -1.55 -23.21 -13.30
N ALA A 18 -0.80 -22.21 -13.81
CA ALA A 18 -0.25 -21.13 -12.99
C ALA A 18 -1.35 -20.09 -12.69
N ARG A 19 -1.42 -19.62 -11.44
CA ARG A 19 -2.29 -18.53 -11.05
C ARG A 19 -1.67 -17.20 -11.49
N ARG A 20 -2.44 -16.41 -12.23
CA ARG A 20 -2.03 -15.07 -12.71
C ARG A 20 -2.89 -14.01 -12.07
N PHE A 21 -2.28 -12.93 -11.61
CA PHE A 21 -2.98 -11.76 -11.11
C PHE A 21 -2.10 -10.52 -11.24
N PHE A 22 -2.73 -9.36 -11.19
CA PHE A 22 -2.02 -8.05 -11.17
C PHE A 22 -1.96 -7.51 -9.74
N ASN A 23 -0.95 -6.67 -9.45
CA ASN A 23 -0.98 -5.90 -8.22
C ASN A 23 -2.28 -5.08 -8.17
N ILE A 24 -2.64 -4.44 -9.27
CA ILE A 24 -3.88 -3.71 -9.48
C ILE A 24 -4.34 -3.91 -10.93
N PRO A 25 -5.61 -4.25 -11.21
CA PRO A 25 -6.07 -4.47 -12.57
C PRO A 25 -6.18 -3.15 -13.33
N PHE A 26 -5.66 -3.13 -14.56
CA PHE A 26 -5.67 -1.94 -15.43
C PHE A 26 -7.07 -1.35 -15.60
N ALA A 27 -8.09 -2.18 -15.81
CA ALA A 27 -9.46 -1.73 -16.00
C ALA A 27 -10.03 -0.95 -14.80
N ALA A 28 -9.59 -1.25 -13.56
CA ALA A 28 -9.99 -0.49 -12.38
C ALA A 28 -9.33 0.89 -12.34
N VAL A 29 -8.04 0.97 -12.70
CA VAL A 29 -7.28 2.21 -12.75
C VAL A 29 -7.81 3.12 -13.86
N GLU A 30 -8.02 2.56 -15.07
CA GLU A 30 -8.57 3.28 -16.21
C GLU A 30 -9.93 3.91 -15.90
N GLU A 31 -10.85 3.14 -15.32
CA GLU A 31 -12.19 3.65 -14.97
C GLU A 31 -12.11 4.69 -13.85
N ALA A 32 -11.26 4.50 -12.83
CA ALA A 32 -11.09 5.46 -11.75
C ALA A 32 -10.49 6.79 -12.24
N LEU A 33 -9.50 6.75 -13.14
CA LEU A 33 -8.92 7.95 -13.76
C LEU A 33 -9.92 8.64 -14.69
N SER A 34 -10.65 7.89 -15.50
CA SER A 34 -11.70 8.43 -16.37
C SER A 34 -12.78 9.14 -15.55
N ASN A 35 -13.20 8.56 -14.43
CA ASN A 35 -14.13 9.20 -13.50
C ASN A 35 -13.55 10.47 -12.88
N ALA A 36 -12.30 10.47 -12.46
CA ALA A 36 -11.63 11.65 -11.91
C ALA A 36 -11.60 12.79 -12.95
N VAL A 37 -11.23 12.51 -14.19
CA VAL A 37 -11.22 13.49 -15.30
C VAL A 37 -12.63 13.99 -15.61
N TYR A 38 -13.61 13.08 -15.66
CA TYR A 38 -14.99 13.39 -16.00
C TYR A 38 -15.65 14.31 -14.97
N HIS A 39 -15.34 14.12 -13.68
CA HIS A 39 -15.98 14.83 -12.58
C HIS A 39 -15.16 15.97 -11.98
N LYS A 40 -13.90 16.16 -12.41
CA LYS A 40 -13.07 17.28 -11.96
C LYS A 40 -13.74 18.62 -12.22
N GLY A 41 -13.63 19.56 -11.26
CA GLY A 41 -13.88 20.97 -11.49
C GLY A 41 -12.69 21.63 -12.15
N TYR A 42 -12.83 22.06 -13.40
CA TYR A 42 -11.73 22.71 -14.13
C TYR A 42 -11.60 24.22 -13.81
N ASP A 43 -12.50 24.74 -13.01
CA ASP A 43 -12.49 26.06 -12.39
C ASP A 43 -11.66 26.11 -11.09
N VAL A 44 -11.34 24.94 -10.50
CA VAL A 44 -10.45 24.83 -9.33
C VAL A 44 -9.01 24.49 -9.75
N ARG A 45 -8.04 25.02 -8.99
CA ARG A 45 -6.61 24.90 -9.34
C ARG A 45 -6.02 23.52 -8.99
N GLU A 46 -6.61 22.81 -8.04
CA GLU A 46 -6.12 21.53 -7.55
C GLU A 46 -6.07 20.50 -8.68
N PRO A 47 -4.92 19.88 -8.93
CA PRO A 47 -4.80 18.83 -9.94
C PRO A 47 -5.51 17.54 -9.51
N ILE A 48 -5.68 16.62 -10.45
CA ILE A 48 -5.93 15.21 -10.11
C ILE A 48 -4.61 14.65 -9.57
N GLU A 49 -4.64 14.11 -8.37
CA GLU A 49 -3.49 13.45 -7.76
C GLU A 49 -3.63 11.94 -7.87
N VAL A 50 -2.51 11.28 -8.18
CA VAL A 50 -2.39 9.81 -8.12
C VAL A 50 -1.25 9.48 -7.15
N ARG A 51 -1.59 8.89 -6.02
CA ARG A 51 -0.63 8.43 -5.01
C ARG A 51 -0.53 6.92 -5.08
N VAL A 52 0.68 6.41 -5.19
CA VAL A 52 0.94 4.97 -5.16
C VAL A 52 1.64 4.69 -3.84
N GLU A 53 1.00 3.89 -3.01
CA GLU A 53 1.49 3.43 -1.71
C GLU A 53 1.86 1.94 -1.81
N PRO A 54 2.53 1.36 -0.84
CA PRO A 54 2.97 -0.04 -0.92
C PRO A 54 1.85 -1.06 -1.08
N ASP A 55 0.62 -0.73 -0.62
CA ASP A 55 -0.53 -1.64 -0.60
C ASP A 55 -1.75 -1.13 -1.39
N ARG A 56 -1.68 0.09 -1.95
CA ARG A 56 -2.82 0.73 -2.61
C ARG A 56 -2.42 1.82 -3.60
N MET A 57 -3.38 2.20 -4.43
CA MET A 57 -3.37 3.42 -5.23
C MET A 57 -4.53 4.31 -4.80
N ILE A 58 -4.27 5.60 -4.60
CA ILE A 58 -5.29 6.60 -4.27
C ILE A 58 -5.34 7.63 -5.38
N ILE A 59 -6.54 7.85 -5.93
CA ILE A 59 -6.80 8.84 -6.97
C ILE A 59 -7.71 9.90 -6.36
N VAL A 60 -7.24 11.13 -6.29
CA VAL A 60 -7.97 12.26 -5.69
C VAL A 60 -8.30 13.28 -6.76
N SER A 61 -9.54 13.77 -6.78
CA SER A 61 -10.01 14.84 -7.65
C SER A 61 -10.81 15.88 -6.87
N HIS A 62 -10.86 17.10 -7.39
CA HIS A 62 -11.57 18.23 -6.79
C HIS A 62 -12.58 18.85 -7.78
N PRO A 63 -13.70 19.37 -7.26
CA PRO A 63 -14.26 19.18 -5.93
C PRO A 63 -14.82 17.78 -5.74
N GLY A 64 -15.39 17.51 -4.55
CA GLY A 64 -15.97 16.22 -4.19
C GLY A 64 -17.21 15.82 -5.01
N ALA A 65 -17.79 14.70 -4.63
CA ALA A 65 -19.00 14.18 -5.26
C ALA A 65 -20.18 15.18 -5.20
N ASP A 66 -21.05 15.13 -6.21
CA ASP A 66 -22.27 15.95 -6.21
C ASP A 66 -23.08 15.72 -4.92
N ARG A 67 -23.67 16.77 -4.38
CA ARG A 67 -24.44 16.73 -3.10
C ARG A 67 -25.64 15.77 -3.14
N SER A 68 -26.12 15.39 -4.33
CA SER A 68 -27.16 14.36 -4.50
C SER A 68 -26.66 12.95 -4.19
N ILE A 69 -25.35 12.75 -4.04
CA ILE A 69 -24.72 11.47 -3.68
C ILE A 69 -24.44 11.50 -2.18
N SER A 70 -25.12 10.65 -1.41
CA SER A 70 -24.86 10.51 0.02
C SER A 70 -23.53 9.79 0.30
N GLN A 71 -22.91 10.08 1.45
CA GLN A 71 -21.72 9.33 1.89
C GLN A 71 -22.02 7.85 2.10
N GLU A 72 -23.22 7.55 2.65
CA GLU A 72 -23.70 6.17 2.80
C GLU A 72 -23.83 5.48 1.44
N GLY A 73 -24.39 6.17 0.44
CA GLY A 73 -24.50 5.66 -0.93
C GLY A 73 -23.15 5.34 -1.55
N LEU A 74 -22.10 6.12 -1.24
CA LEU A 74 -20.73 5.82 -1.66
C LEU A 74 -20.19 4.56 -0.97
N ARG A 75 -20.36 4.42 0.34
CA ARG A 75 -19.93 3.27 1.12
C ARG A 75 -20.63 1.98 0.70
N GLU A 76 -21.92 2.07 0.37
CA GLU A 76 -22.73 0.94 -0.09
C GLU A 76 -22.65 0.71 -1.60
N TYR A 77 -21.91 1.55 -2.33
CA TYR A 77 -21.83 1.55 -3.80
C TYR A 77 -23.20 1.76 -4.49
N ARG A 78 -24.13 2.45 -3.81
CA ARG A 78 -25.48 2.77 -4.28
C ARG A 78 -25.57 4.23 -4.71
N VAL A 79 -25.08 4.52 -5.89
CA VAL A 79 -25.12 5.87 -6.47
C VAL A 79 -26.11 5.90 -7.63
N PHE A 80 -27.17 6.68 -7.47
CA PHE A 80 -28.22 6.85 -8.48
C PHE A 80 -28.11 8.16 -9.27
N SER A 81 -27.26 9.07 -8.82
CA SER A 81 -27.09 10.37 -9.49
C SER A 81 -26.43 10.20 -10.85
N ARG A 82 -27.00 10.89 -11.85
CA ARG A 82 -26.45 10.99 -13.21
C ARG A 82 -26.02 12.40 -13.55
N ARG A 83 -25.65 13.17 -12.56
CA ARG A 83 -25.14 14.53 -12.76
C ARG A 83 -23.68 14.48 -13.11
N TYR A 84 -23.39 14.77 -14.37
CA TYR A 84 -22.04 14.81 -14.89
C TYR A 84 -21.56 16.26 -14.99
N ARG A 85 -20.42 16.58 -14.39
CA ARG A 85 -19.90 17.95 -14.38
C ARG A 85 -19.40 18.38 -15.75
N ASN A 86 -18.71 17.50 -16.45
CA ASN A 86 -18.07 17.82 -17.73
C ASN A 86 -18.60 16.95 -18.87
N ARG A 87 -19.82 17.23 -19.34
CA ARG A 87 -20.47 16.40 -20.38
C ARG A 87 -19.65 16.25 -21.66
N ARG A 88 -19.06 17.33 -22.15
CA ARG A 88 -18.22 17.28 -23.38
C ARG A 88 -17.00 16.39 -23.20
N ILE A 89 -16.34 16.45 -22.04
CA ILE A 89 -15.24 15.54 -21.72
C ILE A 89 -15.74 14.10 -21.68
N GLY A 90 -16.90 13.86 -21.09
CA GLY A 90 -17.51 12.54 -21.06
C GLY A 90 -17.86 12.00 -22.45
N GLU A 91 -18.34 12.83 -23.36
CA GLU A 91 -18.59 12.47 -24.75
C GLU A 91 -17.29 12.08 -25.45
N PHE A 92 -16.22 12.88 -25.27
CA PHE A 92 -14.89 12.60 -25.80
C PHE A 92 -14.30 11.29 -25.24
N LEU A 93 -14.36 11.07 -23.93
CA LEU A 93 -13.91 9.84 -23.29
C LEU A 93 -14.69 8.62 -23.81
N LYS A 94 -15.99 8.78 -24.11
CA LYS A 94 -16.80 7.74 -24.70
C LYS A 94 -16.40 7.41 -26.13
N GLU A 95 -16.09 8.41 -26.95
CA GLU A 95 -15.57 8.22 -28.30
C GLU A 95 -14.22 7.48 -28.31
N MET A 96 -13.39 7.75 -27.30
CA MET A 96 -12.14 7.04 -27.06
C MET A 96 -12.31 5.64 -26.42
N HIS A 97 -13.55 5.19 -26.17
CA HIS A 97 -13.86 3.93 -25.51
C HIS A 97 -13.35 3.80 -24.06
N LEU A 98 -13.01 4.91 -23.42
CA LEU A 98 -12.52 4.95 -22.02
C LEU A 98 -13.65 4.96 -20.99
N THR A 99 -14.90 5.29 -21.40
CA THR A 99 -16.08 5.24 -20.53
C THR A 99 -17.34 4.91 -21.34
N GLU A 100 -18.33 4.26 -20.70
CA GLU A 100 -19.61 3.97 -21.33
C GLU A 100 -20.68 5.04 -21.07
N GLY A 101 -20.47 5.95 -20.13
CA GLY A 101 -21.41 7.01 -19.79
C GLY A 101 -22.76 6.53 -19.21
N ARG A 102 -22.82 5.30 -18.67
CA ARG A 102 -24.05 4.64 -18.20
C ARG A 102 -24.15 4.50 -16.68
N ASN A 103 -23.38 5.26 -15.89
CA ASN A 103 -23.29 5.11 -14.43
C ASN A 103 -22.87 3.68 -13.98
N THR A 104 -21.98 3.06 -14.74
CA THR A 104 -21.47 1.71 -14.48
C THR A 104 -20.07 1.72 -13.83
N GLY A 105 -19.46 2.89 -13.64
CA GLY A 105 -18.06 3.04 -13.24
C GLY A 105 -17.72 2.31 -11.94
N PHE A 106 -18.47 2.54 -10.87
CA PHE A 106 -18.24 1.84 -9.59
C PHE A 106 -18.36 0.33 -9.72
N ARG A 107 -19.33 -0.14 -10.48
CA ARG A 107 -19.51 -1.58 -10.73
C ARG A 107 -18.35 -2.17 -11.55
N LYS A 108 -17.86 -1.44 -12.55
CA LYS A 108 -16.70 -1.87 -13.35
C LYS A 108 -15.44 -1.97 -12.49
N ILE A 109 -15.14 -0.94 -11.68
CA ILE A 109 -14.00 -0.95 -10.75
C ILE A 109 -14.10 -2.16 -9.81
N ARG A 110 -15.25 -2.35 -9.16
CA ARG A 110 -15.45 -3.47 -8.24
C ARG A 110 -15.32 -4.84 -8.93
N ASN A 111 -15.91 -5.01 -10.09
CA ASN A 111 -15.80 -6.26 -10.85
C ASN A 111 -14.36 -6.55 -11.28
N ALA A 112 -13.62 -5.53 -11.74
CA ALA A 112 -12.22 -5.69 -12.11
C ALA A 112 -11.36 -6.11 -10.90
N LEU A 113 -11.52 -5.45 -9.74
CA LEU A 113 -10.82 -5.80 -8.51
C LEU A 113 -11.21 -7.21 -8.02
N ARG A 114 -12.50 -7.54 -8.00
CA ARG A 114 -12.98 -8.87 -7.59
C ARG A 114 -12.42 -9.98 -8.48
N ASN A 115 -12.44 -9.79 -9.79
CA ASN A 115 -11.91 -10.76 -10.74
C ASN A 115 -10.40 -10.96 -10.59
N ASN A 116 -9.69 -9.92 -10.13
CA ASN A 116 -8.26 -9.99 -9.82
C ASN A 116 -7.98 -10.65 -8.47
N GLY A 117 -8.96 -10.75 -7.57
CA GLY A 117 -8.77 -11.17 -6.18
C GLY A 117 -8.31 -10.05 -5.24
N SER A 118 -8.40 -8.79 -5.69
CA SER A 118 -8.11 -7.60 -4.88
C SER A 118 -9.28 -7.24 -3.96
N PRO A 119 -9.04 -6.55 -2.83
CA PRO A 119 -10.09 -6.05 -1.95
C PRO A 119 -11.04 -5.07 -2.65
N GLU A 120 -12.23 -4.89 -2.07
CA GLU A 120 -13.20 -3.90 -2.55
C GLU A 120 -12.61 -2.49 -2.47
N PRO A 121 -12.92 -1.61 -3.44
CA PRO A 121 -12.43 -0.24 -3.45
C PRO A 121 -13.11 0.60 -2.37
N LEU A 122 -12.49 1.72 -1.99
CA LEU A 122 -13.10 2.71 -1.12
C LEU A 122 -13.34 4.01 -1.91
N PHE A 123 -14.54 4.57 -1.79
CA PHE A 123 -14.93 5.86 -2.37
C PHE A 123 -15.29 6.82 -1.25
N GLU A 124 -14.61 7.96 -1.19
CA GLU A 124 -14.74 8.90 -0.09
C GLU A 124 -14.85 10.34 -0.58
N THR A 125 -15.54 11.12 0.21
CA THR A 125 -15.61 12.58 0.08
C THR A 125 -15.87 13.14 1.48
N ASP A 126 -15.41 14.36 1.75
CA ASP A 126 -15.72 15.07 2.99
C ASP A 126 -17.16 15.62 3.01
N GLU A 127 -17.60 16.13 4.14
CA GLU A 127 -18.94 16.75 4.30
C GLU A 127 -19.08 18.01 3.44
N GLU A 128 -18.01 18.77 3.29
CA GLU A 128 -17.96 19.99 2.52
C GLU A 128 -17.85 19.75 1.01
N ARG A 129 -17.58 18.52 0.60
CA ARG A 129 -17.41 18.11 -0.81
C ARG A 129 -16.22 18.79 -1.48
N THR A 130 -15.13 18.92 -0.76
CA THR A 130 -13.92 19.56 -1.29
C THR A 130 -13.09 18.62 -2.16
N TYR A 131 -13.13 17.30 -1.88
CA TYR A 131 -12.44 16.28 -2.66
C TYR A 131 -13.28 15.03 -2.87
N PHE A 132 -12.92 14.25 -3.87
CA PHE A 132 -13.34 12.87 -4.06
C PHE A 132 -12.13 11.97 -4.19
N ALA A 133 -12.04 10.96 -3.33
CA ALA A 133 -10.95 9.99 -3.32
C ALA A 133 -11.45 8.60 -3.70
N THR A 134 -10.72 7.95 -4.59
CA THR A 134 -10.89 6.54 -4.95
C THR A 134 -9.66 5.78 -4.51
N THR A 135 -9.81 4.89 -3.54
CA THR A 135 -8.75 4.00 -3.07
C THR A 135 -8.92 2.61 -3.68
N LEU A 136 -7.91 2.16 -4.39
CA LEU A 136 -7.83 0.85 -5.03
C LEU A 136 -6.75 0.04 -4.32
N PHE A 137 -7.13 -1.00 -3.59
CA PHE A 137 -6.21 -1.85 -2.84
C PHE A 137 -5.54 -2.87 -3.77
N PHE A 138 -4.26 -3.09 -3.55
CA PHE A 138 -3.50 -4.08 -4.30
C PHE A 138 -3.90 -5.51 -3.90
N HIS A 139 -3.61 -6.45 -4.79
CA HIS A 139 -3.84 -7.86 -4.51
C HIS A 139 -3.05 -8.29 -3.26
N PRO A 140 -3.67 -8.99 -2.27
CA PRO A 140 -3.01 -9.31 -1.00
C PRO A 140 -1.72 -10.12 -1.14
N ASP A 141 -1.68 -11.04 -2.11
CA ASP A 141 -0.48 -11.84 -2.35
C ASP A 141 0.64 -11.03 -3.01
N PHE A 142 0.30 -9.97 -3.75
CA PHE A 142 1.28 -9.02 -4.28
C PHE A 142 1.92 -8.19 -3.17
N VAL A 143 1.11 -7.70 -2.22
CA VAL A 143 1.60 -6.93 -1.07
C VAL A 143 2.53 -7.76 -0.21
N LYS A 144 2.22 -9.06 -0.02
CA LYS A 144 3.09 -9.99 0.73
C LYS A 144 4.45 -10.21 0.04
N THR A 145 4.45 -10.38 -1.29
CA THR A 145 5.69 -10.53 -2.08
C THR A 145 6.44 -9.21 -2.22
N GLY A 146 5.73 -8.08 -2.36
CA GLY A 146 6.36 -6.75 -2.45
C GLY A 146 7.00 -6.30 -1.12
N ILE A 147 6.58 -6.85 0.02
CA ILE A 147 7.27 -6.68 1.29
C ILE A 147 8.59 -7.49 1.28
N ASP A 148 8.62 -8.63 0.58
CA ASP A 148 9.85 -9.41 0.37
C ASP A 148 10.76 -8.79 -0.70
N ASP A 149 10.23 -8.19 -1.79
CA ASP A 149 11.02 -7.62 -2.90
C ASP A 149 11.52 -6.18 -2.66
N SER A 150 10.84 -5.37 -1.83
CA SER A 150 11.32 -4.02 -1.48
C SER A 150 12.53 -4.01 -0.55
N GLN A 151 13.04 -5.20 -0.18
CA GLN A 151 14.31 -5.38 0.53
C GLN A 151 15.48 -5.74 -0.41
N ASN A 152 15.29 -5.77 -1.72
CA ASN A 152 16.28 -6.31 -2.68
C ASN A 152 17.02 -5.24 -3.49
N ASP A 153 17.31 -4.05 -2.94
CA ASP A 153 18.25 -3.11 -3.53
C ASP A 153 19.63 -3.08 -2.84
N ASN A 154 19.93 -4.08 -1.99
CA ASN A 154 21.29 -4.31 -1.49
C ASN A 154 21.57 -5.82 -1.46
N GLU A 155 22.50 -6.27 -2.28
CA GLU A 155 22.97 -7.67 -2.37
C GLU A 155 23.53 -8.26 -1.05
N ASN A 156 23.46 -7.53 0.07
CA ASN A 156 23.90 -7.96 1.39
C ASN A 156 22.75 -8.36 2.35
N ASP A 157 21.47 -8.28 1.94
CA ASP A 157 20.32 -8.50 2.86
C ASP A 157 19.72 -9.91 2.80
N ILE A 158 20.11 -10.77 1.87
CA ILE A 158 19.54 -12.12 1.70
C ILE A 158 19.87 -13.06 2.88
N GLU A 159 20.98 -12.84 3.57
CA GLU A 159 21.34 -13.63 4.77
C GLU A 159 20.54 -13.23 6.03
N ASN A 160 20.06 -11.98 6.12
CA ASN A 160 19.36 -11.47 7.30
C ASN A 160 17.91 -11.95 7.44
N ASP A 161 17.21 -12.24 6.34
CA ASP A 161 15.78 -12.60 6.37
C ASP A 161 15.54 -13.99 6.96
N ASN A 162 16.47 -14.93 6.76
CA ASN A 162 16.41 -16.26 7.39
C ASN A 162 16.62 -16.19 8.90
N VAL A 163 17.34 -15.19 9.38
CA VAL A 163 17.62 -14.96 10.79
C VAL A 163 16.39 -14.39 11.52
N ILE A 164 15.67 -13.46 10.89
CA ILE A 164 14.47 -12.83 11.47
C ILE A 164 13.33 -13.85 11.64
N LYS A 165 13.23 -14.86 10.77
CA LYS A 165 12.23 -15.94 10.88
C LYS A 165 12.41 -16.82 12.12
N VAL A 166 13.60 -16.89 12.68
CA VAL A 166 13.95 -17.71 13.87
C VAL A 166 13.82 -16.92 15.17
N LEU A 167 13.59 -15.59 15.10
CA LEU A 167 13.48 -14.72 16.28
C LEU A 167 12.06 -14.69 16.82
N ASN A 168 11.91 -14.73 18.16
CA ASN A 168 10.63 -14.48 18.81
C ASN A 168 10.22 -13.01 18.72
N LYS A 169 8.96 -12.67 19.07
CA LYS A 169 8.39 -11.32 18.93
C LYS A 169 9.27 -10.22 19.56
N ASN A 170 9.75 -10.43 20.78
CA ASN A 170 10.58 -9.41 21.49
C ASN A 170 12.00 -9.33 20.89
N GLU A 171 12.55 -10.45 20.47
CA GLU A 171 13.87 -10.49 19.81
C GLU A 171 13.80 -9.74 18.46
N ARG A 172 12.73 -9.90 17.71
CA ARG A 172 12.51 -9.21 16.43
C ARG A 172 12.38 -7.69 16.61
N VAL A 173 11.54 -7.25 17.53
CA VAL A 173 11.33 -5.81 17.80
C VAL A 173 12.63 -5.14 18.22
N ILE A 174 13.37 -5.73 19.17
CA ILE A 174 14.63 -5.17 19.66
C ILE A 174 15.71 -5.19 18.58
N PHE A 175 15.81 -6.26 17.79
CA PHE A 175 16.74 -6.36 16.66
C PHE A 175 16.48 -5.27 15.63
N GLU A 176 15.22 -5.03 15.25
CA GLU A 176 14.84 -3.96 14.32
C GLU A 176 15.14 -2.55 14.84
N VAL A 177 14.91 -2.30 16.15
CA VAL A 177 15.25 -1.01 16.77
C VAL A 177 16.77 -0.77 16.71
N ILE A 178 17.57 -1.80 16.99
CA ILE A 178 19.04 -1.74 16.91
C ILE A 178 19.49 -1.52 15.47
N ARG A 179 18.91 -2.22 14.50
CA ARG A 179 19.25 -2.12 13.07
C ARG A 179 19.03 -0.72 12.53
N ARG A 180 17.92 -0.09 12.89
CA ARG A 180 17.57 1.27 12.45
C ARG A 180 18.38 2.36 13.16
N ASN A 181 18.83 2.11 14.37
CA ASN A 181 19.51 3.10 15.20
C ASN A 181 20.66 2.43 15.97
N PRO A 182 21.82 2.23 15.34
CA PRO A 182 22.91 1.45 15.92
C PRO A 182 23.60 2.11 17.12
N ASP A 183 23.41 3.42 17.34
CA ASP A 183 24.08 4.17 18.41
C ASP A 183 23.29 4.20 19.72
N LEU A 184 22.10 3.59 19.77
CA LEU A 184 21.23 3.61 20.93
C LEU A 184 21.83 2.83 22.13
N SER A 185 21.65 3.40 23.33
CA SER A 185 21.87 2.70 24.59
C SER A 185 20.72 1.72 24.89
N ALA A 186 20.97 0.76 25.78
CA ALA A 186 19.92 -0.20 26.20
C ALA A 186 18.67 0.49 26.77
N ASP A 187 18.84 1.63 27.42
CA ASP A 187 17.74 2.42 27.98
C ASP A 187 16.87 3.06 26.90
N GLN A 188 17.49 3.58 25.85
CA GLN A 188 16.80 4.16 24.71
C GLN A 188 16.08 3.08 23.89
N ILE A 189 16.72 1.92 23.71
CA ILE A 189 16.09 0.75 23.07
C ILE A 189 14.85 0.31 23.85
N ALA A 190 14.90 0.32 25.21
CA ALA A 190 13.75 -0.02 26.04
C ALA A 190 12.57 0.93 25.83
N GLY A 191 12.85 2.24 25.71
CA GLY A 191 11.82 3.25 25.43
C GLY A 191 11.20 3.10 24.06
N LEU A 192 12.00 2.86 23.00
CA LEU A 192 11.50 2.72 21.62
C LEU A 192 10.79 1.37 21.36
N ALA A 193 11.23 0.31 22.03
CA ALA A 193 10.62 -1.01 21.91
C ALA A 193 9.43 -1.21 22.87
N GLU A 194 9.11 -0.24 23.71
CA GLU A 194 8.05 -0.29 24.73
C GLU A 194 8.13 -1.52 25.64
N VAL A 195 9.33 -1.91 26.02
CA VAL A 195 9.60 -3.06 26.88
C VAL A 195 10.48 -2.67 28.09
N SER A 196 10.47 -3.51 29.13
CA SER A 196 11.30 -3.25 30.32
C SER A 196 12.80 -3.37 30.01
N LYS A 197 13.64 -2.59 30.72
CA LYS A 197 15.11 -2.66 30.61
C LYS A 197 15.66 -4.07 30.83
N SER A 198 15.05 -4.84 31.73
CA SER A 198 15.44 -6.22 31.98
C SER A 198 15.16 -7.13 30.79
N THR A 199 14.05 -6.88 30.07
CA THR A 199 13.72 -7.58 28.83
C THR A 199 14.72 -7.26 27.73
N VAL A 200 15.08 -5.97 27.56
CA VAL A 200 16.09 -5.54 26.59
C VAL A 200 17.45 -6.20 26.87
N SER A 201 17.93 -6.14 28.11
CA SER A 201 19.24 -6.72 28.49
C SER A 201 19.30 -8.22 28.24
N ARG A 202 18.22 -8.95 28.57
CA ARG A 202 18.11 -10.39 28.33
C ARG A 202 18.07 -10.71 26.84
N THR A 203 17.34 -9.91 26.06
CA THR A 203 17.20 -10.11 24.61
C THR A 203 18.48 -9.76 23.87
N ILE A 204 19.16 -8.66 24.24
CA ILE A 204 20.48 -8.31 23.69
C ILE A 204 21.49 -9.44 23.93
N LYS A 205 21.49 -10.05 25.14
CA LYS A 205 22.35 -11.19 25.43
C LYS A 205 22.06 -12.35 24.47
N LYS A 206 20.79 -12.72 24.27
CA LYS A 206 20.40 -13.78 23.34
C LYS A 206 20.78 -13.46 21.89
N LEU A 207 20.64 -12.23 21.43
CA LEU A 207 21.02 -11.82 20.08
C LEU A 207 22.54 -11.88 19.88
N LYS A 208 23.33 -11.53 20.92
CA LYS A 208 24.78 -11.71 20.92
C LYS A 208 25.18 -13.21 20.89
N ASP A 209 24.53 -14.02 21.72
CA ASP A 209 24.79 -15.47 21.81
C ASP A 209 24.44 -16.18 20.47
N LYS A 210 23.46 -15.66 19.74
CA LYS A 210 23.13 -16.10 18.38
C LYS A 210 24.05 -15.54 17.30
N GLY A 211 25.02 -14.70 17.66
CA GLY A 211 25.96 -14.09 16.71
C GLY A 211 25.35 -13.08 15.76
N LEU A 212 24.23 -12.46 16.13
CA LEU A 212 23.46 -11.55 15.26
C LEU A 212 23.89 -10.09 15.43
N ILE A 213 24.32 -9.71 16.63
CA ILE A 213 24.72 -8.34 16.95
C ILE A 213 26.01 -8.36 17.78
N ARG A 214 26.81 -7.32 17.60
CA ARG A 214 28.01 -7.06 18.41
C ARG A 214 28.04 -5.60 18.84
N ARG A 215 28.55 -5.31 20.03
CA ARG A 215 28.81 -3.96 20.49
C ARG A 215 30.24 -3.58 20.16
N CYS A 216 30.43 -2.53 19.38
CA CYS A 216 31.75 -1.94 19.09
C CYS A 216 31.94 -0.69 19.94
N GLY A 217 33.04 -0.61 20.72
CA GLY A 217 33.33 0.49 21.62
C GLY A 217 32.86 0.26 23.05
N SER A 218 32.74 1.35 23.85
CA SER A 218 32.36 1.28 25.25
C SER A 218 30.83 1.16 25.43
N ASP A 219 30.38 0.67 26.60
CA ASP A 219 28.95 0.51 26.92
C ASP A 219 28.15 1.84 26.84
N ARG A 220 28.82 2.99 27.04
CA ARG A 220 28.18 4.31 27.03
C ARG A 220 28.29 5.05 25.69
N LYS A 221 29.30 4.77 24.86
CA LYS A 221 29.58 5.46 23.58
C LYS A 221 29.83 4.48 22.42
N GLY A 222 29.48 3.23 22.57
CA GLY A 222 29.67 2.23 21.52
C GLY A 222 28.48 2.16 20.59
N THR A 223 28.73 1.59 19.41
CA THR A 223 27.75 1.37 18.34
C THR A 223 27.42 -0.13 18.21
N TRP A 224 26.20 -0.46 17.88
CA TRP A 224 25.78 -1.82 17.57
C TRP A 224 26.11 -2.17 16.13
N GLU A 225 26.77 -3.27 15.92
CA GLU A 225 27.06 -3.83 14.61
C GLU A 225 26.20 -5.07 14.39
N ILE A 226 25.53 -5.13 13.24
CA ILE A 226 24.79 -6.31 12.78
C ILE A 226 25.79 -7.24 12.10
N LEU A 227 25.85 -8.50 12.52
CA LEU A 227 26.86 -9.47 12.03
C LEU A 227 26.34 -10.38 10.92
N LYS A 228 25.01 -10.51 10.76
CA LYS A 228 24.34 -11.30 9.71
C LYS A 228 22.95 -10.75 9.41
#